data_be7f8436b6275e3a0e91b3e25eab0487
#
_entry.id   be7f8436b6275e3a0e91b3e25eab0487
#
_cell.length_a   1.000
_cell.length_b   1.000
_cell.length_c   1.000
_cell.angle_alpha   90.00
_cell.angle_beta   90.00
_cell.angle_gamma   90.00
#
_symmetry.space_group_name_H-M   'P 1'
#
loop_
_entity.id
_entity.type
_entity.pdbx_description
1 polymer ?
#
loop_
_entity_poly.entity_id
_entity_poly.type
_entity_poly.pdbx_seq_one_letter_code
_entity_poly.pdbx_strand_id
1 'polypeptide(L)'
;MSLSASHRLSDGDTPPAPLGGADVSLRRARMDMDGYTIALETNSPAAIAYLEAIEMAPLSSHCFRFSSDDVPAGTFLLRYLDAPEFSASMDERAACMTFTAPFDRISESKLLKNILWLLVNYLRQSDGHFAMHAAAVARDDRCIVFVGPSGSGKSTLALDLCLNHGFELIANDYLVAGMMGTVPVTIEADGFFRVPMSSLVEYSPPLAARFFDDLSVPPQEARQRKVRISPEELGVRTVAGSRPITHYVMPTLVRDGEFRCQDVPGGVDRGTTFSIKNEIFDRLSRAVRGKIVPLDNDLAYVNLFVPSLDTASIVAKRTQFLESLFTEARAVRIQGSLGDVVNWLVTADHRVHAAQATP
;
A
#
# COMPACT_ATOMS: atom_id res chain seq x y z
N MET A 1 43.04 -18.00 5.09
CA MET A 1 42.19 -19.11 5.56
C MET A 1 40.90 -19.09 4.75
N SER A 2 40.84 -19.98 3.78
CA SER A 2 39.75 -20.14 2.81
C SER A 2 38.73 -21.14 3.40
N LEU A 3 37.49 -20.74 3.55
CA LEU A 3 36.38 -21.64 3.85
C LEU A 3 35.47 -21.68 2.62
N SER A 4 35.71 -22.65 1.76
CA SER A 4 34.80 -23.08 0.73
C SER A 4 33.81 -24.08 1.35
N ALA A 5 32.54 -23.67 1.50
CA ALA A 5 31.48 -24.57 1.82
C ALA A 5 30.59 -24.75 0.57
N SER A 6 30.92 -25.79 -0.18
CA SER A 6 30.06 -26.32 -1.25
C SER A 6 28.92 -27.09 -0.61
N HIS A 7 27.72 -26.49 -0.49
CA HIS A 7 26.49 -27.27 -0.26
C HIS A 7 26.04 -27.84 -1.60
N ARG A 8 26.26 -29.14 -1.78
CA ARG A 8 25.54 -29.95 -2.79
C ARG A 8 24.08 -30.02 -2.35
N LEU A 9 23.18 -29.48 -3.19
CA LEU A 9 21.78 -29.81 -3.12
C LEU A 9 21.66 -31.28 -3.52
N SER A 10 21.05 -32.09 -2.67
CA SER A 10 20.76 -33.48 -2.95
C SER A 10 19.69 -33.56 -4.03
N ASP A 11 20.07 -34.13 -5.19
CA ASP A 11 19.13 -34.60 -6.23
C ASP A 11 18.26 -35.70 -5.63
N GLY A 12 17.00 -35.40 -5.33
CA GLY A 12 16.11 -36.42 -4.76
C GLY A 12 14.64 -36.02 -4.60
N ASP A 13 14.23 -34.80 -4.81
CA ASP A 13 12.82 -34.46 -4.75
C ASP A 13 12.18 -34.55 -6.13
N THR A 14 11.66 -35.73 -6.44
CA THR A 14 10.70 -35.92 -7.53
C THR A 14 9.50 -35.03 -7.25
N PRO A 15 9.08 -34.15 -8.19
CA PRO A 15 7.87 -33.37 -8.00
C PRO A 15 6.69 -34.32 -7.73
N PRO A 16 5.79 -33.97 -6.80
CA PRO A 16 4.63 -34.80 -6.52
C PRO A 16 3.88 -35.06 -7.83
N ALA A 17 3.52 -36.32 -8.04
CA ALA A 17 2.78 -36.77 -9.21
C ALA A 17 1.53 -35.90 -9.38
N PRO A 18 1.13 -35.52 -10.61
CA PRO A 18 -0.08 -34.78 -10.85
C PRO A 18 -1.25 -35.54 -10.23
N LEU A 19 -2.01 -34.92 -9.35
CA LEU A 19 -3.20 -35.46 -8.71
C LEU A 19 -4.10 -36.05 -9.84
N GLY A 20 -4.36 -37.35 -9.79
CA GLY A 20 -5.05 -38.13 -10.77
C GLY A 20 -6.42 -37.56 -11.13
N GLY A 21 -6.65 -37.37 -12.41
CA GLY A 21 -7.71 -36.68 -13.06
C GLY A 21 -9.12 -37.11 -12.72
N ALA A 22 -9.87 -36.17 -12.27
CA ALA A 22 -11.18 -35.92 -12.85
C ALA A 22 -10.96 -34.70 -13.77
N ASP A 23 -11.49 -34.75 -14.96
CA ASP A 23 -11.48 -33.64 -15.94
C ASP A 23 -12.40 -32.54 -15.39
N VAL A 24 -11.89 -31.80 -14.43
CA VAL A 24 -12.62 -30.70 -13.77
C VAL A 24 -12.57 -29.53 -14.71
N SER A 25 -13.68 -29.27 -15.42
CA SER A 25 -13.77 -28.11 -16.30
C SER A 25 -13.52 -26.84 -15.51
N LEU A 26 -12.38 -26.21 -15.76
CA LEU A 26 -12.06 -24.91 -15.17
C LEU A 26 -12.89 -23.84 -15.87
N ARG A 27 -13.54 -23.00 -15.08
CA ARG A 27 -14.18 -21.79 -15.57
C ARG A 27 -13.16 -20.67 -15.55
N ARG A 28 -13.23 -19.81 -16.56
CA ARG A 28 -12.34 -18.65 -16.69
C ARG A 28 -13.15 -17.37 -16.60
N ALA A 29 -12.60 -16.39 -15.89
CA ALA A 29 -13.15 -15.05 -15.77
C ALA A 29 -12.03 -14.03 -15.85
N ARG A 30 -12.38 -12.80 -16.25
CA ARG A 30 -11.50 -11.66 -16.28
C ARG A 30 -11.78 -10.80 -15.03
N MET A 31 -10.73 -10.38 -14.36
CA MET A 31 -10.79 -9.43 -13.24
C MET A 31 -9.95 -8.20 -13.61
N ASP A 32 -10.60 -7.04 -13.63
CA ASP A 32 -9.91 -5.77 -13.80
C ASP A 32 -9.88 -5.00 -12.48
N MET A 33 -8.72 -4.54 -12.07
CA MET A 33 -8.51 -3.70 -10.90
C MET A 33 -7.38 -2.71 -11.14
N ASP A 34 -7.64 -1.42 -10.97
CA ASP A 34 -6.63 -0.36 -11.00
C ASP A 34 -5.74 -0.38 -12.25
N GLY A 35 -6.36 -0.60 -13.41
CA GLY A 35 -5.66 -0.71 -14.69
C GLY A 35 -4.93 -2.03 -14.94
N TYR A 36 -4.97 -2.97 -13.99
CA TYR A 36 -4.43 -4.31 -14.14
C TYR A 36 -5.53 -5.32 -14.42
N THR A 37 -5.26 -6.23 -15.35
CA THR A 37 -6.11 -7.38 -15.64
C THR A 37 -5.47 -8.64 -15.07
N ILE A 38 -6.26 -9.44 -14.36
CA ILE A 38 -5.89 -10.77 -13.87
C ILE A 38 -6.86 -11.79 -14.46
N ALA A 39 -6.35 -12.88 -15.00
CA ALA A 39 -7.16 -14.03 -15.38
C ALA A 39 -7.46 -14.87 -14.14
N LEU A 40 -8.71 -15.21 -13.89
CA LEU A 40 -9.10 -16.20 -12.89
C LEU A 40 -9.46 -17.51 -13.60
N GLU A 41 -8.89 -18.62 -13.16
CA GLU A 41 -9.36 -19.96 -13.45
C GLU A 41 -9.79 -20.66 -12.17
N THR A 42 -10.98 -21.29 -12.17
CA THR A 42 -11.47 -21.98 -11.00
C THR A 42 -12.40 -23.14 -11.36
N ASN A 43 -12.39 -24.18 -10.52
CA ASN A 43 -13.35 -25.27 -10.55
C ASN A 43 -14.61 -24.97 -9.69
N SER A 44 -14.65 -23.80 -9.01
CA SER A 44 -15.74 -23.41 -8.12
C SER A 44 -16.61 -22.30 -8.73
N PRO A 45 -17.83 -22.62 -9.22
CA PRO A 45 -18.79 -21.60 -9.65
C PRO A 45 -19.16 -20.64 -8.54
N ALA A 46 -19.17 -21.13 -7.30
CA ALA A 46 -19.48 -20.33 -6.12
C ALA A 46 -18.41 -19.26 -5.84
N ALA A 47 -17.14 -19.55 -6.18
CA ALA A 47 -16.07 -18.54 -6.06
C ALA A 47 -16.26 -17.37 -7.02
N ILE A 48 -16.72 -17.63 -8.25
CA ILE A 48 -17.04 -16.56 -9.20
C ILE A 48 -18.19 -15.71 -8.66
N ALA A 49 -19.31 -16.32 -8.28
CA ALA A 49 -20.47 -15.62 -7.74
C ALA A 49 -20.11 -14.82 -6.47
N TYR A 50 -19.27 -15.37 -5.61
CA TYR A 50 -18.75 -14.67 -4.42
C TYR A 50 -17.94 -13.43 -4.82
N LEU A 51 -17.05 -13.53 -5.80
CA LEU A 51 -16.23 -12.42 -6.26
C LEU A 51 -17.03 -11.34 -6.99
N GLU A 52 -18.09 -11.73 -7.73
CA GLU A 52 -19.05 -10.80 -8.34
C GLU A 52 -19.87 -10.04 -7.28
N ALA A 53 -20.26 -10.73 -6.20
CA ALA A 53 -21.05 -10.16 -5.11
C ALA A 53 -20.21 -9.36 -4.10
N ILE A 54 -18.92 -9.58 -4.04
CA ILE A 54 -18.04 -8.77 -3.22
C ILE A 54 -17.97 -7.38 -3.88
N GLU A 55 -18.86 -6.49 -3.47
CA GLU A 55 -18.46 -5.11 -3.37
C GLU A 55 -17.21 -5.08 -2.52
N MET A 56 -16.07 -5.01 -3.16
CA MET A 56 -14.81 -4.76 -2.46
C MET A 56 -15.00 -3.44 -1.75
N ALA A 57 -15.60 -3.52 -0.55
CA ALA A 57 -15.70 -2.38 0.34
C ALA A 57 -14.32 -1.74 0.35
N PRO A 58 -14.23 -0.47 0.04
CA PRO A 58 -13.06 0.15 -0.51
C PRO A 58 -11.88 0.01 0.46
N LEU A 59 -11.00 -0.90 0.10
CA LEU A 59 -9.61 -0.71 0.43
C LEU A 59 -9.08 0.37 -0.51
N SER A 60 -9.58 1.60 -0.44
CA SER A 60 -9.47 2.65 -1.45
C SER A 60 -10.59 2.60 -2.52
N SER A 61 -10.61 3.58 -3.40
CA SER A 61 -11.53 3.73 -4.53
C SER A 61 -11.51 2.60 -5.58
N HIS A 62 -10.87 1.49 -5.31
CA HIS A 62 -10.57 0.42 -6.24
C HIS A 62 -11.68 -0.62 -6.25
N CYS A 63 -12.38 -0.69 -7.37
CA CYS A 63 -13.38 -1.70 -7.63
C CYS A 63 -12.79 -2.80 -8.51
N PHE A 64 -12.96 -4.07 -8.10
CA PHE A 64 -12.83 -5.16 -9.05
C PHE A 64 -14.02 -5.15 -9.98
N ARG A 65 -13.75 -5.27 -11.27
CA ARG A 65 -14.78 -5.56 -12.26
C ARG A 65 -14.57 -6.99 -12.74
N PHE A 66 -15.62 -7.77 -12.63
CA PHE A 66 -15.67 -9.11 -13.19
C PHE A 66 -16.32 -9.06 -14.56
N SER A 67 -15.77 -9.78 -15.52
CA SER A 67 -16.43 -10.04 -16.77
C SER A 67 -16.12 -11.47 -17.25
N SER A 68 -17.04 -12.01 -18.04
CA SER A 68 -16.82 -13.27 -18.76
C SER A 68 -16.08 -13.05 -20.09
N ASP A 69 -15.62 -11.83 -20.36
CA ASP A 69 -14.95 -11.45 -21.58
C ASP A 69 -13.63 -12.20 -21.77
N ASP A 70 -13.13 -12.21 -22.99
CA ASP A 70 -11.85 -12.82 -23.31
C ASP A 70 -10.70 -12.16 -22.53
N VAL A 71 -9.90 -13.02 -21.92
CA VAL A 71 -8.71 -12.60 -21.20
C VAL A 71 -7.56 -12.43 -22.19
N PRO A 72 -6.92 -11.27 -22.24
CA PRO A 72 -5.78 -11.03 -23.12
C PRO A 72 -4.66 -12.07 -22.93
N ALA A 73 -3.97 -12.43 -24.01
CA ALA A 73 -2.79 -13.29 -23.93
C ALA A 73 -1.69 -12.63 -23.08
N GLY A 74 -1.01 -13.42 -22.27
CA GLY A 74 0.05 -12.92 -21.36
C GLY A 74 -0.45 -12.27 -20.06
N THR A 75 -1.78 -12.29 -19.83
CA THR A 75 -2.34 -11.83 -18.55
C THR A 75 -1.91 -12.76 -17.42
N PHE A 76 -1.59 -12.17 -16.27
CA PHE A 76 -1.29 -12.93 -15.06
C PHE A 76 -2.47 -13.81 -14.67
N LEU A 77 -2.21 -15.10 -14.39
CA LEU A 77 -3.24 -16.08 -14.06
C LEU A 77 -3.27 -16.34 -12.55
N LEU A 78 -4.44 -16.15 -11.94
CA LEU A 78 -4.78 -16.72 -10.65
C LEU A 78 -5.60 -17.99 -10.87
N ARG A 79 -5.06 -19.14 -10.51
CA ARG A 79 -5.81 -20.40 -10.50
C ARG A 79 -6.25 -20.72 -9.08
N TYR A 80 -7.54 -20.64 -8.83
CA TYR A 80 -8.13 -21.05 -7.57
C TYR A 80 -8.79 -22.42 -7.72
N LEU A 81 -8.39 -23.36 -6.86
CA LEU A 81 -8.95 -24.71 -6.81
C LEU A 81 -9.68 -24.92 -5.49
N ASP A 82 -10.97 -25.19 -5.56
CA ASP A 82 -11.78 -25.59 -4.42
C ASP A 82 -11.45 -27.05 -4.07
N ALA A 83 -10.72 -27.23 -2.98
CA ALA A 83 -10.28 -28.53 -2.50
C ALA A 83 -10.02 -28.45 -0.97
N PRO A 84 -10.03 -29.56 -0.26
CA PRO A 84 -9.89 -29.59 1.20
C PRO A 84 -8.52 -29.13 1.71
N GLU A 85 -7.53 -29.09 0.85
CA GLU A 85 -6.15 -28.76 1.19
C GLU A 85 -5.87 -27.27 1.02
N PHE A 86 -4.96 -26.74 1.86
CA PHE A 86 -4.51 -25.36 1.76
C PHE A 86 -3.11 -25.32 1.16
N SER A 87 -2.98 -24.74 -0.02
CA SER A 87 -1.68 -24.55 -0.65
C SER A 87 -1.64 -23.27 -1.49
N ALA A 88 -0.44 -22.72 -1.67
CA ALA A 88 -0.19 -21.67 -2.64
C ALA A 88 1.18 -21.88 -3.29
N SER A 89 1.22 -21.75 -4.59
CA SER A 89 2.45 -21.85 -5.37
C SER A 89 2.49 -20.79 -6.47
N MET A 90 3.68 -20.42 -6.90
CA MET A 90 3.90 -19.47 -7.96
C MET A 90 4.77 -20.09 -9.05
N ASP A 91 4.29 -20.04 -10.28
CA ASP A 91 5.09 -20.30 -11.48
C ASP A 91 5.40 -18.96 -12.15
N GLU A 92 6.62 -18.47 -11.94
CA GLU A 92 7.05 -17.19 -12.50
C GLU A 92 7.11 -17.21 -14.03
N ARG A 93 7.45 -18.35 -14.65
CA ARG A 93 7.57 -18.48 -16.10
C ARG A 93 6.20 -18.45 -16.77
N ALA A 94 5.22 -19.09 -16.15
CA ALA A 94 3.85 -19.10 -16.63
C ALA A 94 3.07 -17.84 -16.18
N ALA A 95 3.66 -16.97 -15.39
CA ALA A 95 2.96 -15.86 -14.72
C ALA A 95 1.66 -16.34 -14.04
N CYS A 96 1.74 -17.46 -13.32
CA CYS A 96 0.60 -18.13 -12.74
C CYS A 96 0.79 -18.37 -11.24
N MET A 97 -0.16 -17.92 -10.44
CA MET A 97 -0.28 -18.30 -9.05
C MET A 97 -1.40 -19.32 -8.90
N THR A 98 -1.10 -20.50 -8.39
CA THR A 98 -2.10 -21.49 -8.01
C THR A 98 -2.35 -21.42 -6.51
N PHE A 99 -3.62 -21.33 -6.15
CA PHE A 99 -4.11 -21.27 -4.80
C PHE A 99 -5.20 -22.31 -4.59
N THR A 100 -5.05 -23.15 -3.58
CA THR A 100 -5.98 -24.24 -3.22
C THR A 100 -6.51 -24.02 -1.82
N ALA A 101 -7.80 -24.05 -1.63
CA ALA A 101 -8.46 -23.99 -0.33
C ALA A 101 -9.94 -24.38 -0.46
N PRO A 102 -10.59 -24.88 0.61
CA PRO A 102 -12.04 -25.08 0.64
C PRO A 102 -12.79 -23.75 0.48
N PHE A 103 -13.80 -23.73 -0.40
CA PHE A 103 -14.53 -22.50 -0.70
C PHE A 103 -15.27 -21.94 0.51
N ASP A 104 -15.88 -22.78 1.34
CA ASP A 104 -16.57 -22.39 2.57
C ASP A 104 -15.64 -21.57 3.48
N ARG A 105 -14.38 -21.99 3.62
CA ARG A 105 -13.38 -21.28 4.43
C ARG A 105 -12.97 -19.94 3.85
N ILE A 106 -12.82 -19.83 2.54
CA ILE A 106 -12.44 -18.56 1.92
C ILE A 106 -13.58 -17.56 1.85
N SER A 107 -14.82 -18.02 1.72
CA SER A 107 -15.99 -17.14 1.69
C SER A 107 -16.25 -16.45 3.03
N GLU A 108 -15.94 -17.09 4.14
CA GLU A 108 -16.05 -16.54 5.49
C GLU A 108 -14.85 -15.68 5.88
N SER A 109 -13.73 -15.82 5.18
CA SER A 109 -12.47 -15.14 5.49
C SER A 109 -12.17 -14.01 4.49
N LYS A 110 -11.18 -13.18 4.84
CA LYS A 110 -10.62 -12.17 3.91
C LYS A 110 -9.53 -12.73 3.01
N LEU A 111 -9.35 -14.05 2.97
CA LEU A 111 -8.20 -14.68 2.33
C LEU A 111 -8.11 -14.35 0.85
N LEU A 112 -9.21 -14.55 0.10
CA LEU A 112 -9.21 -14.28 -1.35
C LEU A 112 -8.93 -12.80 -1.66
N LYS A 113 -9.49 -11.89 -0.86
CA LYS A 113 -9.16 -10.44 -0.95
C LYS A 113 -7.67 -10.19 -0.72
N ASN A 114 -7.07 -10.86 0.27
CA ASN A 114 -5.65 -10.72 0.57
C ASN A 114 -4.76 -11.25 -0.56
N ILE A 115 -5.17 -12.35 -1.20
CA ILE A 115 -4.47 -12.91 -2.38
C ILE A 115 -4.58 -11.95 -3.57
N LEU A 116 -5.76 -11.46 -3.88
CA LEU A 116 -5.96 -10.50 -4.96
C LEU A 116 -5.16 -9.21 -4.72
N TRP A 117 -5.17 -8.71 -3.50
CA TRP A 117 -4.37 -7.54 -3.11
C TRP A 117 -2.85 -7.79 -3.26
N LEU A 118 -2.38 -8.98 -2.89
CA LEU A 118 -1.00 -9.39 -3.10
C LEU A 118 -0.64 -9.36 -4.59
N LEU A 119 -1.50 -9.94 -5.44
CA LEU A 119 -1.25 -10.01 -6.88
C LEU A 119 -1.24 -8.64 -7.55
N VAL A 120 -2.17 -7.77 -7.19
CA VAL A 120 -2.17 -6.40 -7.72
C VAL A 120 -0.91 -5.64 -7.30
N ASN A 121 -0.48 -5.77 -6.05
CA ASN A 121 0.79 -5.16 -5.63
C ASN A 121 2.01 -5.77 -6.32
N TYR A 122 1.97 -7.07 -6.64
CA TYR A 122 3.00 -7.70 -7.45
C TYR A 122 3.06 -7.08 -8.86
N LEU A 123 1.92 -6.96 -9.54
CA LEU A 123 1.84 -6.35 -10.87
C LEU A 123 2.30 -4.89 -10.82
N ARG A 124 1.81 -4.11 -9.86
CA ARG A 124 2.25 -2.72 -9.65
C ARG A 124 3.76 -2.61 -9.48
N GLN A 125 4.34 -3.40 -8.58
CA GLN A 125 5.78 -3.34 -8.35
C GLN A 125 6.59 -3.87 -9.54
N SER A 126 6.03 -4.79 -10.32
CA SER A 126 6.61 -5.21 -11.59
C SER A 126 6.67 -4.06 -12.61
N ASP A 127 5.75 -3.10 -12.53
CA ASP A 127 5.77 -1.87 -13.34
C ASP A 127 6.57 -0.72 -12.68
N GLY A 128 7.10 -0.93 -11.48
CA GLY A 128 7.82 0.09 -10.74
C GLY A 128 6.92 1.07 -9.99
N HIS A 129 5.69 0.65 -9.69
CA HIS A 129 4.70 1.39 -8.91
C HIS A 129 4.60 0.82 -7.50
N PHE A 130 4.72 1.67 -6.48
CA PHE A 130 4.82 1.26 -5.08
C PHE A 130 3.68 1.84 -4.26
N ALA A 131 2.84 0.94 -3.73
CA ALA A 131 1.76 1.31 -2.83
C ALA A 131 2.30 1.63 -1.43
N MET A 132 1.87 2.77 -0.87
CA MET A 132 2.29 3.26 0.44
C MET A 132 1.07 3.62 1.29
N HIS A 133 1.13 3.29 2.59
CA HIS A 133 0.21 3.87 3.58
C HIS A 133 0.70 5.29 3.91
N ALA A 134 0.23 6.26 3.16
CA ALA A 134 0.68 7.64 3.19
C ALA A 134 -0.50 8.61 3.06
N ALA A 135 -0.31 9.83 3.55
CA ALA A 135 -1.12 10.97 3.14
C ALA A 135 -0.28 11.87 2.24
N ALA A 136 -0.92 12.54 1.29
CA ALA A 136 -0.23 13.42 0.37
C ALA A 136 -1.10 14.63 0.01
N VAL A 137 -0.47 15.80 -0.07
CA VAL A 137 -1.10 17.06 -0.45
C VAL A 137 -0.22 17.82 -1.42
N ALA A 138 -0.83 18.68 -2.23
CA ALA A 138 -0.08 19.56 -3.12
C ALA A 138 -0.56 21.02 -3.05
N ARG A 139 0.35 21.95 -3.28
CA ARG A 139 0.06 23.35 -3.51
C ARG A 139 1.14 23.91 -4.44
N ASP A 140 0.72 24.52 -5.53
CA ASP A 140 1.61 25.03 -6.58
C ASP A 140 2.53 23.91 -7.13
N ASP A 141 3.83 24.08 -7.04
CA ASP A 141 4.86 23.11 -7.45
C ASP A 141 5.27 22.15 -6.33
N ARG A 142 4.65 22.25 -5.17
CA ARG A 142 4.98 21.44 -3.99
C ARG A 142 4.03 20.25 -3.86
N CYS A 143 4.61 19.07 -3.76
CA CYS A 143 3.92 17.83 -3.40
C CYS A 143 4.59 17.23 -2.15
N ILE A 144 3.82 17.15 -1.07
CA ILE A 144 4.29 16.67 0.25
C ILE A 144 3.66 15.32 0.52
N VAL A 145 4.50 14.30 0.72
CA VAL A 145 4.07 12.94 1.08
C VAL A 145 4.41 12.69 2.54
N PHE A 146 3.39 12.41 3.35
CA PHE A 146 3.51 12.08 4.77
C PHE A 146 3.51 10.57 4.96
N VAL A 147 4.57 10.04 5.59
CA VAL A 147 4.70 8.62 5.91
C VAL A 147 5.01 8.42 7.39
N GLY A 148 4.67 7.28 7.92
CA GLY A 148 4.92 6.97 9.32
C GLY A 148 3.91 5.96 9.88
N PRO A 149 4.07 5.56 11.15
CA PRO A 149 3.16 4.64 11.80
C PRO A 149 1.74 5.22 11.94
N SER A 150 0.79 4.36 12.29
CA SER A 150 -0.56 4.83 12.66
C SER A 150 -0.46 5.75 13.87
N GLY A 151 -1.20 6.86 13.86
CA GLY A 151 -1.17 7.85 14.94
C GLY A 151 -0.03 8.88 14.87
N SER A 152 0.83 8.85 13.85
CA SER A 152 1.92 9.85 13.70
C SER A 152 1.44 11.24 13.28
N GLY A 153 0.17 11.41 12.91
CA GLY A 153 -0.41 12.70 12.54
C GLY A 153 -0.55 12.94 11.03
N LYS A 154 -0.28 11.95 10.17
CA LYS A 154 -0.37 12.10 8.69
C LYS A 154 -1.69 12.68 8.22
N SER A 155 -2.80 12.04 8.61
CA SER A 155 -4.15 12.46 8.20
C SER A 155 -4.54 13.82 8.78
N THR A 156 -4.11 14.11 10.01
CA THR A 156 -4.36 15.39 10.68
C THR A 156 -3.64 16.53 9.94
N LEU A 157 -2.37 16.32 9.57
CA LEU A 157 -1.61 17.29 8.78
C LEU A 157 -2.21 17.50 7.40
N ALA A 158 -2.56 16.44 6.69
CA ALA A 158 -3.19 16.57 5.39
C ALA A 158 -4.52 17.35 5.48
N LEU A 159 -5.35 17.03 6.48
CA LEU A 159 -6.62 17.70 6.71
C LEU A 159 -6.42 19.20 6.99
N ASP A 160 -5.51 19.55 7.91
CA ASP A 160 -5.25 20.93 8.29
C ASP A 160 -4.70 21.76 7.13
N LEU A 161 -3.72 21.22 6.39
CA LEU A 161 -3.15 21.88 5.23
C LEU A 161 -4.18 22.13 4.14
N CYS A 162 -5.10 21.19 3.92
CA CYS A 162 -6.17 21.35 2.95
C CYS A 162 -7.22 22.36 3.39
N LEU A 163 -7.66 22.31 4.67
CA LEU A 163 -8.73 23.19 5.17
C LEU A 163 -8.27 24.63 5.38
N ASN A 164 -7.04 24.82 5.88
CA ASN A 164 -6.62 26.12 6.42
C ASN A 164 -5.50 26.77 5.59
N HIS A 165 -4.80 26.03 4.74
CA HIS A 165 -3.58 26.53 4.08
C HIS A 165 -3.57 26.41 2.56
N GLY A 166 -4.73 26.13 1.95
CA GLY A 166 -4.92 26.13 0.50
C GLY A 166 -4.22 24.99 -0.26
N PHE A 167 -3.84 23.93 0.45
CA PHE A 167 -3.38 22.71 -0.22
C PHE A 167 -4.56 21.93 -0.78
N GLU A 168 -4.28 21.14 -1.80
CA GLU A 168 -5.21 20.21 -2.44
C GLU A 168 -4.86 18.78 -2.02
N LEU A 169 -5.87 17.96 -1.77
CA LEU A 169 -5.67 16.56 -1.39
C LEU A 169 -5.21 15.73 -2.59
N ILE A 170 -4.17 14.91 -2.37
CA ILE A 170 -3.79 13.81 -3.27
C ILE A 170 -4.27 12.49 -2.66
N ALA A 171 -3.81 12.18 -1.44
CA ALA A 171 -4.10 10.93 -0.76
C ALA A 171 -4.22 11.14 0.76
N ASN A 172 -4.96 10.28 1.46
CA ASN A 172 -4.97 10.28 2.91
C ASN A 172 -4.58 8.95 3.58
N ASP A 173 -4.87 7.83 2.97
CA ASP A 173 -4.58 6.48 3.54
C ASP A 173 -3.79 5.60 2.57
N TYR A 174 -3.99 5.81 1.27
CA TYR A 174 -3.41 5.02 0.22
C TYR A 174 -2.88 5.87 -0.93
N LEU A 175 -1.60 5.71 -1.21
CA LEU A 175 -0.88 6.38 -2.29
C LEU A 175 -0.07 5.36 -3.08
N VAL A 176 -0.18 5.38 -4.39
CA VAL A 176 0.75 4.71 -5.29
C VAL A 176 1.72 5.74 -5.84
N ALA A 177 2.99 5.49 -5.68
CA ALA A 177 4.07 6.30 -6.22
C ALA A 177 4.96 5.46 -7.14
N GLY A 178 5.68 6.12 -8.03
CA GLY A 178 6.60 5.48 -8.98
C GLY A 178 7.56 6.50 -9.56
N MET A 179 8.11 6.16 -10.71
CA MET A 179 9.10 7.00 -11.40
C MET A 179 8.54 7.53 -12.72
N MET A 180 8.80 8.80 -13.00
CA MET A 180 8.65 9.40 -14.32
C MET A 180 10.04 9.88 -14.78
N GLY A 181 10.71 9.05 -15.58
CA GLY A 181 12.14 9.20 -15.82
C GLY A 181 12.95 8.96 -14.55
N THR A 182 13.64 9.98 -14.05
CA THR A 182 14.40 9.94 -12.78
C THR A 182 13.64 10.54 -11.61
N VAL A 183 12.48 11.16 -11.83
CA VAL A 183 11.73 11.90 -10.81
C VAL A 183 10.68 11.01 -10.15
N PRO A 184 10.67 10.91 -8.80
CA PRO A 184 9.60 10.21 -8.08
C PRO A 184 8.30 11.02 -8.17
N VAL A 185 7.20 10.35 -8.53
CA VAL A 185 5.89 10.97 -8.72
C VAL A 185 4.80 10.20 -8.01
N THR A 186 3.71 10.90 -7.68
CA THR A 186 2.45 10.25 -7.30
C THR A 186 1.77 9.72 -8.57
N ILE A 187 1.17 8.54 -8.51
CA ILE A 187 0.53 7.90 -9.68
C ILE A 187 -0.96 7.78 -9.46
N GLU A 188 -1.34 7.22 -8.31
CA GLU A 188 -2.71 6.91 -7.97
C GLU A 188 -2.94 7.11 -6.47
N ALA A 189 -4.15 7.49 -6.07
CA ALA A 189 -4.47 7.81 -4.70
C ALA A 189 -5.94 7.58 -4.35
N ASP A 190 -6.24 7.46 -3.06
CA ASP A 190 -7.59 7.19 -2.56
C ASP A 190 -8.50 8.42 -2.49
N GLY A 191 -8.04 9.61 -2.78
CA GLY A 191 -8.84 10.84 -2.95
C GLY A 191 -9.92 11.15 -1.90
N PHE A 192 -9.88 10.58 -0.68
CA PHE A 192 -10.82 10.86 0.41
C PHE A 192 -10.12 10.79 1.77
N PHE A 193 -10.75 11.43 2.77
CA PHE A 193 -10.25 11.35 4.13
C PHE A 193 -10.85 10.16 4.88
N ARG A 194 -9.99 9.39 5.55
CA ARG A 194 -10.40 8.32 6.47
C ARG A 194 -9.87 8.64 7.86
N VAL A 195 -10.69 9.30 8.65
CA VAL A 195 -10.26 9.89 9.91
C VAL A 195 -10.90 9.17 11.10
N PRO A 196 -10.10 8.77 12.12
CA PRO A 196 -10.67 8.31 13.39
C PRO A 196 -11.44 9.42 14.08
N MET A 197 -12.55 9.07 14.72
CA MET A 197 -13.35 10.01 15.50
C MET A 197 -12.49 10.76 16.55
N SER A 198 -11.62 10.04 17.27
CA SER A 198 -10.73 10.64 18.27
C SER A 198 -9.84 11.75 17.69
N SER A 199 -9.31 11.53 16.47
CA SER A 199 -8.47 12.53 15.80
C SER A 199 -9.29 13.72 15.32
N LEU A 200 -10.51 13.49 14.85
CA LEU A 200 -11.38 14.57 14.40
C LEU A 200 -11.91 15.41 15.55
N VAL A 201 -12.26 14.77 16.68
CA VAL A 201 -12.65 15.48 17.93
C VAL A 201 -11.49 16.31 18.48
N GLU A 202 -10.28 15.77 18.46
CA GLU A 202 -9.09 16.49 18.93
C GLU A 202 -8.76 17.67 18.00
N TYR A 203 -8.92 17.51 16.71
CA TYR A 203 -8.68 18.55 15.71
C TYR A 203 -9.75 19.66 15.75
N SER A 204 -11.01 19.30 15.67
CA SER A 204 -12.15 20.21 15.65
C SER A 204 -13.43 19.52 16.11
N PRO A 205 -13.85 19.69 17.39
CA PRO A 205 -15.11 19.14 17.86
C PRO A 205 -16.33 19.53 17.02
N PRO A 206 -16.48 20.78 16.52
CA PRO A 206 -17.56 21.14 15.62
C PRO A 206 -17.55 20.38 14.31
N LEU A 207 -16.36 20.10 13.75
CA LEU A 207 -16.24 19.30 12.54
C LEU A 207 -16.60 17.83 12.82
N ALA A 208 -16.17 17.30 13.97
CA ALA A 208 -16.50 15.93 14.36
C ALA A 208 -18.01 15.72 14.52
N ALA A 209 -18.73 16.71 15.09
CA ALA A 209 -20.19 16.66 15.28
C ALA A 209 -20.98 16.61 13.96
N ARG A 210 -20.38 16.94 12.83
CA ARG A 210 -21.02 16.78 11.51
C ARG A 210 -21.08 15.33 11.04
N PHE A 211 -20.22 14.46 11.58
CA PHE A 211 -20.03 13.10 11.10
C PHE A 211 -20.28 12.01 12.15
N PHE A 212 -20.42 12.41 13.41
CA PHE A 212 -20.69 11.50 14.52
C PHE A 212 -21.78 12.08 15.41
N ASP A 213 -22.84 11.31 15.63
CA ASP A 213 -23.99 11.71 16.46
C ASP A 213 -23.63 11.78 17.94
N ASP A 214 -22.72 10.96 18.41
CA ASP A 214 -22.25 10.91 19.81
C ASP A 214 -20.74 11.02 19.88
N LEU A 215 -20.24 12.08 20.48
CA LEU A 215 -18.83 12.36 20.72
C LEU A 215 -18.34 11.92 22.11
N SER A 216 -19.25 11.41 22.98
CA SER A 216 -18.97 11.06 24.37
C SER A 216 -18.45 9.63 24.57
N VAL A 217 -18.21 8.90 23.50
CA VAL A 217 -17.75 7.50 23.55
C VAL A 217 -16.34 7.39 24.19
N PRO A 218 -16.03 6.24 24.83
CA PRO A 218 -14.71 6.01 25.41
C PRO A 218 -13.57 6.22 24.40
N PRO A 219 -12.39 6.71 24.82
CA PRO A 219 -11.28 7.01 23.90
C PRO A 219 -10.83 5.82 23.04
N GLN A 220 -10.92 4.60 23.55
CA GLN A 220 -10.56 3.40 22.80
C GLN A 220 -11.55 3.13 21.66
N GLU A 221 -12.83 3.31 21.91
CA GLU A 221 -13.89 3.20 20.92
C GLU A 221 -13.79 4.32 19.89
N ALA A 222 -13.56 5.55 20.31
CA ALA A 222 -13.37 6.70 19.45
C ALA A 222 -12.20 6.52 18.46
N ARG A 223 -11.15 5.79 18.84
CA ARG A 223 -10.02 5.43 17.94
C ARG A 223 -10.42 4.40 16.88
N GLN A 224 -11.38 3.54 17.17
CA GLN A 224 -11.84 2.48 16.26
C GLN A 224 -12.92 3.00 15.30
N ARG A 225 -13.76 3.94 15.75
CA ARG A 225 -14.75 4.58 14.91
C ARG A 225 -14.07 5.47 13.89
N LYS A 226 -14.17 5.11 12.62
CA LYS A 226 -13.63 5.89 11.50
C LYS A 226 -14.75 6.33 10.58
N VAL A 227 -14.66 7.55 10.11
CA VAL A 227 -15.52 8.08 9.06
C VAL A 227 -14.72 8.24 7.78
N ARG A 228 -15.39 8.00 6.66
CA ARG A 228 -14.92 8.35 5.33
C ARG A 228 -15.56 9.66 4.94
N ILE A 229 -14.77 10.67 4.67
CA ILE A 229 -15.24 12.02 4.34
C ILE A 229 -14.73 12.34 2.95
N SER A 230 -15.59 12.70 2.03
CA SER A 230 -15.16 13.16 0.71
C SER A 230 -14.57 14.57 0.82
N PRO A 231 -13.62 14.92 -0.06
CA PRO A 231 -13.07 16.27 -0.11
C PRO A 231 -14.15 17.33 -0.33
N GLU A 232 -15.16 17.02 -1.13
CA GLU A 232 -16.28 17.91 -1.44
C GLU A 232 -17.10 18.24 -0.18
N GLU A 233 -17.33 17.26 0.72
CA GLU A 233 -18.02 17.49 2.00
C GLU A 233 -17.29 18.48 2.91
N LEU A 234 -15.97 18.63 2.69
CA LEU A 234 -15.11 19.54 3.43
C LEU A 234 -14.83 20.85 2.66
N GLY A 235 -15.28 20.96 1.42
CA GLY A 235 -14.90 22.06 0.53
C GLY A 235 -13.42 22.05 0.13
N VAL A 236 -12.76 20.89 0.17
CA VAL A 236 -11.35 20.68 -0.16
C VAL A 236 -11.24 20.29 -1.64
N ARG A 237 -10.27 20.86 -2.34
CA ARG A 237 -9.94 20.49 -3.71
C ARG A 237 -9.05 19.25 -3.74
N THR A 238 -9.19 18.47 -4.81
CA THR A 238 -8.32 17.32 -5.10
C THR A 238 -7.44 17.60 -6.29
N VAL A 239 -6.25 17.01 -6.26
CA VAL A 239 -5.32 17.09 -7.41
C VAL A 239 -5.69 16.05 -8.45
N ALA A 240 -5.78 16.46 -9.70
CA ALA A 240 -5.89 15.54 -10.82
C ALA A 240 -4.49 15.21 -11.39
N GLY A 241 -4.25 13.92 -11.65
CA GLY A 241 -3.03 13.42 -12.29
C GLY A 241 -1.81 13.35 -11.37
N SER A 242 -0.71 12.89 -11.96
CA SER A 242 0.55 12.68 -11.26
C SER A 242 1.24 13.99 -10.88
N ARG A 243 1.92 14.01 -9.74
CA ARG A 243 2.72 15.14 -9.24
C ARG A 243 4.12 14.67 -8.85
N PRO A 244 5.17 15.43 -9.22
CA PRO A 244 6.52 15.21 -8.67
C PRO A 244 6.52 15.33 -7.17
N ILE A 245 7.09 14.33 -6.48
CA ILE A 245 7.22 14.35 -5.02
C ILE A 245 8.39 15.25 -4.66
N THR A 246 8.10 16.39 -4.04
CA THR A 246 9.14 17.37 -3.63
C THR A 246 9.56 17.19 -2.18
N HIS A 247 8.65 16.69 -1.32
CA HIS A 247 8.92 16.49 0.11
C HIS A 247 8.43 15.12 0.56
N TYR A 248 9.28 14.44 1.32
CA TYR A 248 8.98 13.17 1.98
C TYR A 248 9.11 13.36 3.50
N VAL A 249 7.98 13.49 4.17
CA VAL A 249 7.91 13.94 5.55
C VAL A 249 7.51 12.79 6.47
N MET A 250 8.30 12.55 7.51
CA MET A 250 8.01 11.58 8.57
C MET A 250 7.59 12.32 9.84
N PRO A 251 6.28 12.60 10.02
CA PRO A 251 5.81 13.39 11.14
C PRO A 251 5.65 12.55 12.40
N THR A 252 5.82 13.22 13.54
CA THR A 252 5.40 12.78 14.86
C THR A 252 4.74 13.95 15.57
N LEU A 253 3.40 14.00 15.54
CA LEU A 253 2.68 15.04 16.28
C LEU A 253 2.65 14.71 17.77
N VAL A 254 2.99 15.69 18.56
CA VAL A 254 2.94 15.65 20.04
C VAL A 254 2.21 16.89 20.54
N ARG A 255 1.43 16.77 21.63
CA ARG A 255 0.68 17.91 22.18
C ARG A 255 1.62 18.96 22.76
N ASP A 256 2.53 18.47 23.60
CA ASP A 256 3.50 19.30 24.31
C ASP A 256 4.89 18.74 24.01
N GLY A 257 5.70 19.47 23.32
CA GLY A 257 7.05 19.03 22.95
C GLY A 257 7.78 20.09 22.14
N GLU A 258 9.09 20.08 22.28
CA GLU A 258 9.95 20.95 21.49
C GLU A 258 9.82 20.60 19.99
N PHE A 259 9.69 21.64 19.17
CA PHE A 259 9.74 21.49 17.73
C PHE A 259 11.14 21.04 17.29
N ARG A 260 11.19 19.95 16.52
CA ARG A 260 12.43 19.41 15.94
C ARG A 260 12.20 19.08 14.49
N CYS A 261 13.11 19.53 13.65
CA CYS A 261 13.15 19.17 12.25
C CYS A 261 14.56 18.69 11.91
N GLN A 262 14.64 17.50 11.34
CA GLN A 262 15.90 16.89 10.94
C GLN A 262 15.81 16.50 9.47
N ASP A 263 16.67 17.10 8.64
CA ASP A 263 16.86 16.64 7.27
C ASP A 263 17.47 15.22 7.28
N VAL A 264 16.99 14.39 6.38
CA VAL A 264 17.53 13.05 6.14
C VAL A 264 18.36 13.12 4.86
N PRO A 265 19.67 13.32 4.99
CA PRO A 265 20.51 13.54 3.82
C PRO A 265 20.59 12.27 2.95
N GLY A 266 20.51 12.46 1.66
CA GLY A 266 20.57 11.37 0.67
C GLY A 266 21.86 10.55 0.65
N GLY A 267 22.97 11.06 1.24
CA GLY A 267 24.28 10.52 0.93
C GLY A 267 25.29 10.23 2.03
N VAL A 268 25.23 10.80 3.23
CA VAL A 268 26.44 10.84 4.07
C VAL A 268 26.29 10.30 5.50
N ASP A 269 25.15 10.39 6.14
CA ASP A 269 24.97 9.77 7.46
C ASP A 269 24.58 8.30 7.33
N ARG A 270 25.59 7.46 7.40
CA ARG A 270 25.47 6.00 7.18
C ARG A 270 24.54 5.30 8.17
N GLY A 271 24.32 5.83 9.37
CA GLY A 271 23.48 5.20 10.38
C GLY A 271 22.00 5.49 10.23
N THR A 272 21.60 6.76 10.33
CA THR A 272 20.17 7.18 10.34
C THR A 272 19.55 7.02 8.96
N THR A 273 20.21 7.46 7.91
CA THR A 273 19.71 7.37 6.53
C THR A 273 19.54 5.92 6.10
N PHE A 274 20.51 5.05 6.43
CA PHE A 274 20.43 3.62 6.15
C PHE A 274 19.24 2.97 6.87
N SER A 275 19.03 3.27 8.14
CA SER A 275 17.91 2.75 8.92
C SER A 275 16.56 3.16 8.31
N ILE A 276 16.42 4.43 7.88
CA ILE A 276 15.19 4.94 7.28
C ILE A 276 14.95 4.30 5.91
N LYS A 277 15.97 4.24 5.05
CA LYS A 277 15.86 3.58 3.74
C LYS A 277 15.45 2.11 3.90
N ASN A 278 16.05 1.40 4.85
CA ASN A 278 15.68 0.02 5.14
C ASN A 278 14.24 -0.11 5.65
N GLU A 279 13.79 0.78 6.53
CA GLU A 279 12.40 0.75 7.01
C GLU A 279 11.42 0.95 5.87
N ILE A 280 11.67 1.90 4.97
CA ILE A 280 10.79 2.14 3.82
C ILE A 280 10.86 0.97 2.85
N PHE A 281 12.06 0.47 2.54
CA PHE A 281 12.25 -0.70 1.69
C PHE A 281 11.49 -1.92 2.23
N ASP A 282 11.60 -2.20 3.53
CA ASP A 282 10.86 -3.28 4.18
C ASP A 282 9.35 -3.08 4.07
N ARG A 283 8.85 -1.87 4.33
CA ARG A 283 7.42 -1.56 4.21
C ARG A 283 6.89 -1.80 2.80
N LEU A 284 7.61 -1.35 1.77
CA LEU A 284 7.20 -1.56 0.38
C LEU A 284 7.28 -3.04 -0.03
N SER A 285 8.27 -3.78 0.46
CA SER A 285 8.45 -5.19 0.17
C SER A 285 7.36 -6.08 0.78
N ARG A 286 6.76 -5.67 1.92
CA ARG A 286 5.75 -6.47 2.64
C ARG A 286 4.55 -6.84 1.79
N ALA A 287 4.21 -6.04 0.78
CA ALA A 287 3.08 -6.30 -0.08
C ALA A 287 3.29 -7.54 -0.99
N VAL A 288 4.54 -7.86 -1.32
CA VAL A 288 4.88 -8.93 -2.28
C VAL A 288 5.79 -10.01 -1.69
N ARG A 289 6.36 -9.79 -0.52
CA ARG A 289 7.20 -10.76 0.18
C ARG A 289 6.36 -11.91 0.72
N GLY A 290 6.89 -13.12 0.67
CA GLY A 290 6.25 -14.30 1.22
C GLY A 290 5.81 -14.09 2.67
N LYS A 291 4.63 -14.55 2.99
CA LYS A 291 4.01 -14.36 4.31
C LYS A 291 3.08 -15.49 4.66
N ILE A 292 2.87 -15.65 5.95
CA ILE A 292 1.79 -16.44 6.49
C ILE A 292 0.54 -15.57 6.50
N VAL A 293 -0.51 -16.02 5.85
CA VAL A 293 -1.83 -15.35 5.86
C VAL A 293 -2.72 -16.14 6.81
N PRO A 294 -3.19 -15.53 7.91
CA PRO A 294 -4.16 -16.18 8.79
C PRO A 294 -5.48 -16.34 8.06
N LEU A 295 -6.06 -17.53 8.15
CA LEU A 295 -7.29 -17.89 7.45
C LEU A 295 -8.54 -17.52 8.22
N ASP A 296 -8.45 -17.16 9.49
CA ASP A 296 -9.62 -16.84 10.29
C ASP A 296 -9.42 -15.77 11.35
N ASN A 297 -10.57 -15.18 11.70
CA ASN A 297 -10.68 -14.21 12.78
C ASN A 297 -10.80 -14.87 14.16
N ASP A 298 -11.09 -16.18 14.33
CA ASP A 298 -11.40 -16.71 15.67
C ASP A 298 -11.09 -18.18 15.99
N LEU A 299 -10.86 -19.14 15.09
CA LEU A 299 -11.00 -20.53 15.56
C LEU A 299 -10.00 -21.61 15.14
N ALA A 300 -9.20 -21.45 14.14
CA ALA A 300 -8.17 -22.46 13.86
C ALA A 300 -7.07 -21.81 13.02
N TYR A 301 -5.88 -21.74 13.58
CA TYR A 301 -4.69 -21.29 12.87
C TYR A 301 -4.36 -22.25 11.73
N VAL A 302 -5.15 -22.22 10.67
CA VAL A 302 -4.71 -22.74 9.39
C VAL A 302 -3.94 -21.62 8.74
N ASN A 303 -2.63 -21.71 8.79
CA ASN A 303 -1.76 -20.74 8.18
C ASN A 303 -1.52 -21.14 6.73
N LEU A 304 -1.95 -20.31 5.80
CA LEU A 304 -1.53 -20.44 4.41
C LEU A 304 -0.18 -19.73 4.25
N PHE A 305 0.84 -20.46 3.85
CA PHE A 305 2.09 -19.87 3.40
C PHE A 305 1.97 -19.46 1.94
N VAL A 306 2.02 -18.15 1.70
CA VAL A 306 2.07 -17.58 0.35
C VAL A 306 3.54 -17.35 0.00
N PRO A 307 4.05 -17.93 -1.11
CA PRO A 307 5.43 -17.74 -1.51
C PRO A 307 5.77 -16.29 -1.80
N SER A 308 7.04 -15.96 -1.76
CA SER A 308 7.50 -14.61 -2.11
C SER A 308 7.34 -14.35 -3.60
N LEU A 309 6.75 -13.23 -3.95
CA LEU A 309 6.69 -12.69 -5.31
C LEU A 309 7.76 -11.59 -5.51
N ASP A 310 8.69 -11.43 -4.57
CA ASP A 310 9.72 -10.38 -4.58
C ASP A 310 10.91 -10.81 -5.45
N THR A 311 10.79 -10.62 -6.75
CA THR A 311 11.82 -10.96 -7.73
C THR A 311 12.98 -9.95 -7.70
N ALA A 312 14.14 -10.34 -8.22
CA ALA A 312 15.31 -9.46 -8.35
C ALA A 312 14.99 -8.17 -9.15
N SER A 313 14.14 -8.27 -10.16
CA SER A 313 13.69 -7.11 -10.95
C SER A 313 12.87 -6.12 -10.10
N ILE A 314 11.93 -6.62 -9.29
CA ILE A 314 11.14 -5.80 -8.39
C ILE A 314 12.03 -5.14 -7.33
N VAL A 315 12.96 -5.89 -6.75
CA VAL A 315 13.94 -5.37 -5.80
C VAL A 315 14.76 -4.23 -6.42
N ALA A 316 15.26 -4.40 -7.65
CA ALA A 316 16.02 -3.36 -8.34
C ALA A 316 15.19 -2.08 -8.57
N LYS A 317 13.95 -2.21 -9.06
CA LYS A 317 13.04 -1.06 -9.26
C LYS A 317 12.72 -0.34 -7.95
N ARG A 318 12.49 -1.09 -6.87
CA ARG A 318 12.25 -0.53 -5.53
C ARG A 318 13.47 0.22 -5.00
N THR A 319 14.67 -0.33 -5.19
CA THR A 319 15.91 0.34 -4.82
C THR A 319 16.09 1.63 -5.59
N GLN A 320 15.91 1.61 -6.90
CA GLN A 320 16.00 2.80 -7.75
C GLN A 320 15.00 3.88 -7.31
N PHE A 321 13.74 3.50 -7.05
CA PHE A 321 12.72 4.43 -6.55
C PHE A 321 13.15 5.09 -5.24
N LEU A 322 13.67 4.31 -4.29
CA LEU A 322 14.12 4.85 -3.01
C LEU A 322 15.33 5.77 -3.17
N GLU A 323 16.30 5.41 -3.99
CA GLU A 323 17.45 6.27 -4.26
C GLU A 323 17.00 7.61 -4.85
N SER A 324 16.14 7.59 -5.86
CA SER A 324 15.58 8.80 -6.45
C SER A 324 14.75 9.61 -5.44
N LEU A 325 13.94 8.96 -4.60
CA LEU A 325 13.16 9.65 -3.58
C LEU A 325 14.04 10.46 -2.62
N PHE A 326 15.20 9.93 -2.22
CA PHE A 326 16.12 10.61 -1.32
C PHE A 326 17.10 11.56 -2.03
N THR A 327 17.17 11.54 -3.35
CA THR A 327 18.01 12.44 -4.14
C THR A 327 17.19 13.64 -4.65
N GLU A 328 15.98 13.39 -5.14
CA GLU A 328 15.14 14.38 -5.81
C GLU A 328 14.14 15.06 -4.86
N ALA A 329 13.75 14.41 -3.77
CA ALA A 329 12.85 14.98 -2.79
C ALA A 329 13.58 15.31 -1.48
N ARG A 330 13.15 16.37 -0.82
CA ARG A 330 13.63 16.70 0.52
C ARG A 330 12.99 15.74 1.54
N ALA A 331 13.77 14.82 2.08
CA ALA A 331 13.32 13.92 3.12
C ALA A 331 13.59 14.50 4.51
N VAL A 332 12.55 14.56 5.38
CA VAL A 332 12.68 15.12 6.73
C VAL A 332 11.95 14.28 7.78
N ARG A 333 12.52 14.20 8.97
CA ARG A 333 11.81 13.84 10.19
C ARG A 333 11.39 15.12 10.91
N ILE A 334 10.12 15.20 11.28
CA ILE A 334 9.59 16.38 11.96
C ILE A 334 8.77 15.97 13.18
N GLN A 335 9.04 16.62 14.30
CA GLN A 335 8.32 16.42 15.56
C GLN A 335 7.90 17.77 16.12
N GLY A 336 6.69 17.87 16.66
CA GLY A 336 6.20 19.08 17.30
C GLY A 336 4.69 19.09 17.45
N SER A 337 4.16 20.21 17.92
CA SER A 337 2.72 20.45 17.91
C SER A 337 2.20 20.55 16.47
N LEU A 338 0.89 20.37 16.29
CA LEU A 338 0.27 20.56 14.97
C LEU A 338 0.61 21.92 14.37
N GLY A 339 0.47 23.00 15.19
CA GLY A 339 0.74 24.37 14.75
C GLY A 339 2.20 24.59 14.32
N ASP A 340 3.17 24.09 15.08
CA ASP A 340 4.59 24.24 14.72
C ASP A 340 4.95 23.51 13.44
N VAL A 341 4.46 22.25 13.28
CA VAL A 341 4.73 21.44 12.10
C VAL A 341 4.07 22.05 10.87
N VAL A 342 2.82 22.50 10.98
CA VAL A 342 2.10 23.15 9.89
C VAL A 342 2.77 24.48 9.52
N ASN A 343 3.12 25.31 10.49
CA ASN A 343 3.82 26.56 10.23
C ASN A 343 5.13 26.31 9.47
N TRP A 344 5.91 25.33 9.88
CA TRP A 344 7.12 24.95 9.16
C TRP A 344 6.82 24.48 7.73
N LEU A 345 5.81 23.64 7.53
CA LEU A 345 5.42 23.15 6.20
C LEU A 345 4.93 24.26 5.28
N VAL A 346 4.31 25.29 5.82
CA VAL A 346 3.74 26.40 5.03
C VAL A 346 4.76 27.49 4.71
N THR A 347 5.65 27.82 5.69
CA THR A 347 6.52 29.00 5.62
C THR A 347 7.94 28.73 5.15
N ALA A 348 8.46 27.51 5.38
CA ALA A 348 9.83 27.21 4.98
C ALA A 348 10.01 27.35 3.46
N ASP A 349 11.01 28.11 3.03
CA ASP A 349 11.41 28.20 1.64
C ASP A 349 12.12 26.88 1.26
N HIS A 350 11.34 25.97 0.77
CA HIS A 350 11.75 24.59 0.53
C HIS A 350 12.28 24.37 -0.90
N ARG A 351 13.16 25.26 -1.38
CA ARG A 351 13.87 24.97 -2.61
C ARG A 351 14.59 23.64 -2.44
N VAL A 352 14.20 22.66 -3.23
CA VAL A 352 14.97 21.43 -3.38
C VAL A 352 16.40 21.86 -3.67
N HIS A 353 17.34 21.55 -2.80
CA HIS A 353 18.74 21.69 -3.14
C HIS A 353 18.99 20.68 -4.26
N ALA A 354 18.85 21.13 -5.50
CA ALA A 354 19.53 20.48 -6.60
C ALA A 354 20.98 20.36 -6.12
N ALA A 355 21.40 19.16 -5.81
CA ALA A 355 22.73 18.88 -5.34
C ALA A 355 23.68 19.57 -6.31
N GLN A 356 24.43 20.51 -5.79
CA GLN A 356 25.55 21.09 -6.51
C GLN A 356 26.44 19.91 -6.85
N ALA A 357 26.30 19.39 -8.06
CA ALA A 357 27.34 18.65 -8.70
C ALA A 357 28.50 19.63 -8.85
N THR A 358 29.32 19.70 -7.83
CA THR A 358 30.64 20.33 -7.95
C THR A 358 31.51 19.34 -8.71
N PRO A 359 32.16 19.78 -9.79
CA PRO A 359 32.94 18.94 -10.69
C PRO A 359 34.11 18.24 -9.99
#